data_ccad683373324ef4c353a8626b72469d
#
_entry.id   ccad683373324ef4c353a8626b72469d
#
_cell.length_a   1.000
_cell.length_b   1.000
_cell.length_c   1.000
_cell.angle_alpha   90.00
_cell.angle_beta   90.00
_cell.angle_gamma   90.00
#
_symmetry.space_group_name_H-M   'P 1'
#
loop_
_entity.id
_entity.type
_entity.pdbx_description
1 polymer ?
#
loop_
_entity_poly.entity_id
_entity_poly.type
_entity_poly.pdbx_seq_one_letter_code
_entity_poly.pdbx_strand_id
1 'polypeptide(L)'
;ELRRLGEHAAACALVLGLLAAGMVGACRITSLAEDKFYQDRIAFSTTSPYQRIVVTQGRTGHRLYLNGNLQFAQRDEYRYHEALVHPAMAAHGGPRKVAVLGGGDAMAVREILKYPSVESVTLVELDPAMTTLFRDNPQLAQLNGHVLRDPRVMVVNTDAFQWLQQGSDTFDVIVVDFPDPTNFSIGKLYTNSFYALLEKHLAASGYAVIQTTSPLVARQSFWTVVATVESVGLTATPYHAHVPSFGEWGYVLASRRPWRMPERLPPGMRFLSLPSLPPLSPRST
;
A
#
# COMPACT_ATOMS: atom_id res chain seq x y z
N GLU A 1 40.28 40.22 26.56
CA GLU A 1 38.91 39.66 26.61
C GLU A 1 38.04 40.16 25.46
N LEU A 2 37.98 41.46 25.17
CA LEU A 2 37.16 42.04 24.08
C LEU A 2 37.47 41.47 22.67
N ARG A 3 38.75 41.16 22.38
CA ARG A 3 39.17 40.57 21.12
C ARG A 3 38.66 39.15 20.93
N ARG A 4 38.68 38.33 22.01
CA ARG A 4 38.13 36.95 22.00
C ARG A 4 36.60 36.94 21.86
N LEU A 5 35.91 37.90 22.47
CA LEU A 5 34.46 38.08 22.29
C LEU A 5 34.10 38.40 20.83
N GLY A 6 34.91 39.26 20.18
CA GLY A 6 34.71 39.55 18.74
C GLY A 6 34.94 38.35 17.83
N GLU A 7 35.96 37.53 18.10
CA GLU A 7 36.27 36.31 17.38
C GLU A 7 35.14 35.25 17.54
N HIS A 8 34.61 35.08 18.75
CA HIS A 8 33.47 34.21 19.00
C HIS A 8 32.20 34.69 18.32
N ALA A 9 31.90 35.99 18.33
CA ALA A 9 30.74 36.55 17.67
C ALA A 9 30.83 36.38 16.15
N ALA A 10 32.00 36.57 15.54
CA ALA A 10 32.21 36.32 14.11
C ALA A 10 32.07 34.85 13.75
N ALA A 11 32.59 33.94 14.58
CA ALA A 11 32.42 32.51 14.37
C ALA A 11 30.94 32.07 14.46
N CYS A 12 30.20 32.58 15.45
CA CYS A 12 28.75 32.31 15.56
C CYS A 12 27.97 32.85 14.37
N ALA A 13 28.28 34.06 13.92
CA ALA A 13 27.64 34.65 12.73
C ALA A 13 27.91 33.84 11.45
N LEU A 14 29.16 33.34 11.29
CA LEU A 14 29.51 32.45 10.18
C LEU A 14 28.73 31.14 10.21
N VAL A 15 28.65 30.49 11.37
CA VAL A 15 27.92 29.25 11.55
C VAL A 15 26.41 29.45 11.26
N LEU A 16 25.81 30.51 11.80
CA LEU A 16 24.41 30.86 11.55
C LEU A 16 24.17 31.15 10.06
N GLY A 17 25.09 31.86 9.39
CA GLY A 17 25.03 32.11 7.97
C GLY A 17 25.10 30.83 7.12
N LEU A 18 25.99 29.89 7.49
CA LEU A 18 26.09 28.59 6.83
C LEU A 18 24.84 27.72 7.04
N LEU A 19 24.29 27.73 8.27
CA LEU A 19 23.04 27.03 8.55
C LEU A 19 21.86 27.62 7.75
N ALA A 20 21.73 28.93 7.71
CA ALA A 20 20.70 29.61 6.93
C ALA A 20 20.85 29.32 5.41
N ALA A 21 22.06 29.39 4.88
CA ALA A 21 22.36 29.02 3.50
C ALA A 21 22.06 27.54 3.21
N GLY A 22 22.39 26.65 4.15
CA GLY A 22 22.06 25.23 4.09
C GLY A 22 20.55 24.98 4.08
N MET A 23 19.79 25.70 4.92
CA MET A 23 18.31 25.61 4.91
C MET A 23 17.70 26.09 3.61
N VAL A 24 18.16 27.22 3.05
CA VAL A 24 17.70 27.74 1.76
C VAL A 24 18.09 26.81 0.60
N GLY A 25 19.27 26.19 0.69
CA GLY A 25 19.78 25.23 -0.30
C GLY A 25 19.29 23.80 -0.12
N ALA A 26 18.59 23.48 0.97
CA ALA A 26 18.24 22.12 1.35
C ALA A 26 17.51 21.34 0.23
N CYS A 27 16.53 21.97 -0.42
CA CYS A 27 15.79 21.34 -1.52
C CYS A 27 16.70 20.97 -2.71
N ARG A 28 17.70 21.82 -3.04
CA ARG A 28 18.64 21.55 -4.14
C ARG A 28 19.63 20.44 -3.76
N ILE A 29 20.13 20.44 -2.52
CA ILE A 29 21.06 19.43 -2.03
C ILE A 29 20.34 18.07 -1.98
N THR A 30 19.10 18.04 -1.49
CA THR A 30 18.28 16.83 -1.45
C THR A 30 18.02 16.29 -2.85
N SER A 31 17.63 17.13 -3.82
CA SER A 31 17.39 16.69 -5.19
C SER A 31 18.65 16.13 -5.87
N LEU A 32 19.81 16.74 -5.67
CA LEU A 32 21.08 16.24 -6.19
C LEU A 32 21.50 14.90 -5.55
N ALA A 33 21.18 14.69 -4.28
CA ALA A 33 21.42 13.42 -3.60
C ALA A 33 20.44 12.35 -4.08
N GLU A 34 19.18 12.71 -4.25
CA GLU A 34 18.13 11.81 -4.77
C GLU A 34 18.43 11.34 -6.19
N ASP A 35 18.88 12.23 -7.09
CA ASP A 35 19.25 11.87 -8.47
C ASP A 35 20.37 10.82 -8.54
N LYS A 36 21.22 10.73 -7.50
CA LYS A 36 22.24 9.68 -7.37
C LYS A 36 21.75 8.42 -6.66
N PHE A 37 20.71 8.56 -5.86
CA PHE A 37 20.14 7.43 -5.10
C PHE A 37 19.25 6.54 -5.99
N TYR A 38 18.47 7.15 -6.88
CA TYR A 38 17.62 6.41 -7.80
C TYR A 38 18.35 6.09 -9.10
N GLN A 39 18.22 4.84 -9.57
CA GLN A 39 18.84 4.38 -10.82
C GLN A 39 18.21 5.02 -12.07
N ASP A 40 16.93 5.40 -11.99
CA ASP A 40 16.16 5.99 -13.08
C ASP A 40 15.93 7.48 -12.82
N ARG A 41 15.66 8.23 -13.90
CA ARG A 41 15.37 9.67 -13.81
C ARG A 41 14.12 9.91 -12.95
N ILE A 42 14.20 10.85 -12.02
CA ILE A 42 13.04 11.33 -11.27
C ILE A 42 12.10 12.06 -12.22
N ALA A 43 10.89 11.54 -12.38
CA ALA A 43 9.81 12.14 -13.17
C ALA A 43 8.94 13.08 -12.33
N PHE A 44 8.75 12.74 -11.05
CA PHE A 44 8.01 13.54 -10.08
C PHE A 44 8.53 13.29 -8.68
N SER A 45 8.58 14.34 -7.86
CA SER A 45 8.87 14.20 -6.43
C SER A 45 8.17 15.28 -5.61
N THR A 46 7.64 14.89 -4.46
CA THR A 46 7.03 15.80 -3.50
C THR A 46 7.16 15.25 -2.08
N THR A 47 7.07 16.14 -1.09
CA THR A 47 6.98 15.76 0.32
C THR A 47 5.63 16.21 0.83
N SER A 48 4.84 15.27 1.31
CA SER A 48 3.60 15.53 2.04
C SER A 48 3.87 15.58 3.56
N PRO A 49 2.88 15.91 4.39
CA PRO A 49 3.01 15.77 5.84
C PRO A 49 3.25 14.31 6.31
N TYR A 50 3.00 13.34 5.45
CA TYR A 50 3.04 11.91 5.80
C TYR A 50 4.29 11.20 5.26
N GLN A 51 4.76 11.60 4.06
CA GLN A 51 5.82 10.86 3.38
C GLN A 51 6.48 11.63 2.24
N ARG A 52 7.68 11.19 1.88
CA ARG A 52 8.35 11.59 0.65
C ARG A 52 7.88 10.68 -0.48
N ILE A 53 7.26 11.25 -1.52
CA ILE A 53 6.77 10.56 -2.70
C ILE A 53 7.73 10.84 -3.84
N VAL A 54 8.27 9.80 -4.46
CA VAL A 54 9.15 9.90 -5.64
C VAL A 54 8.67 8.93 -6.70
N VAL A 55 8.45 9.44 -7.91
CA VAL A 55 8.17 8.63 -9.08
C VAL A 55 9.34 8.76 -10.04
N THR A 56 9.95 7.65 -10.38
CA THR A 56 11.01 7.59 -11.39
C THR A 56 10.48 7.01 -12.69
N GLN A 57 11.12 7.37 -13.80
CA GLN A 57 10.84 6.83 -15.12
C GLN A 57 12.11 6.25 -15.74
N GLY A 58 12.12 4.96 -15.94
CA GLY A 58 13.19 4.21 -16.58
C GLY A 58 12.76 3.52 -17.87
N ARG A 59 13.63 2.67 -18.40
CA ARG A 59 13.38 1.91 -19.63
C ARG A 59 12.20 0.93 -19.53
N THR A 60 11.87 0.47 -18.32
CA THR A 60 10.81 -0.50 -18.04
C THR A 60 9.54 0.15 -17.47
N GLY A 61 9.41 1.47 -17.58
CA GLY A 61 8.27 2.23 -17.08
C GLY A 61 8.53 2.95 -15.76
N HIS A 62 7.45 3.30 -15.09
CA HIS A 62 7.48 4.04 -13.83
C HIS A 62 7.74 3.14 -12.63
N ARG A 63 8.38 3.73 -11.59
CA ARG A 63 8.50 3.14 -10.26
C ARG A 63 8.08 4.19 -9.23
N LEU A 64 7.31 3.75 -8.24
CA LEU A 64 6.90 4.59 -7.10
C LEU A 64 7.72 4.21 -5.88
N TYR A 65 8.23 5.23 -5.21
CA TYR A 65 8.92 5.10 -3.92
C TYR A 65 8.26 5.99 -2.88
N LEU A 66 8.03 5.42 -1.70
CA LEU A 66 7.58 6.14 -0.51
C LEU A 66 8.66 6.06 0.56
N ASN A 67 9.17 7.22 1.00
CA ASN A 67 10.31 7.31 1.94
C ASN A 67 11.53 6.49 1.48
N GLY A 68 11.80 6.45 0.17
CA GLY A 68 12.87 5.67 -0.43
C GLY A 68 12.59 4.18 -0.66
N ASN A 69 11.47 3.64 -0.15
CA ASN A 69 11.09 2.25 -0.33
C ASN A 69 10.24 2.09 -1.60
N LEU A 70 10.59 1.14 -2.45
CA LEU A 70 9.83 0.81 -3.65
C LEU A 70 8.44 0.31 -3.26
N GLN A 71 7.40 0.89 -3.86
CA GLN A 71 6.00 0.47 -3.67
C GLN A 71 5.47 -0.29 -4.88
N PHE A 72 5.79 0.14 -6.08
CA PHE A 72 5.54 -0.66 -7.28
C PHE A 72 6.54 -0.37 -8.39
N ALA A 73 6.67 -1.31 -9.33
CA ALA A 73 7.28 -1.11 -10.63
C ALA A 73 6.25 -1.47 -11.73
N GLN A 74 6.04 -0.57 -12.67
CA GLN A 74 5.03 -0.71 -13.74
C GLN A 74 5.14 -2.04 -14.51
N ARG A 75 6.36 -2.59 -14.63
CA ARG A 75 6.63 -3.82 -15.40
C ARG A 75 5.97 -5.06 -14.80
N ASP A 76 5.76 -5.10 -13.45
CA ASP A 76 5.32 -6.31 -12.74
C ASP A 76 4.31 -6.04 -11.60
N GLU A 77 3.82 -4.79 -11.43
CA GLU A 77 2.84 -4.42 -10.41
C GLU A 77 1.55 -5.25 -10.50
N TYR A 78 1.18 -5.67 -11.71
CA TYR A 78 -0.02 -6.49 -11.92
C TYR A 78 0.05 -7.83 -11.18
N ARG A 79 1.24 -8.38 -10.97
CA ARG A 79 1.41 -9.62 -10.21
C ARG A 79 1.01 -9.43 -8.75
N TYR A 80 1.42 -8.30 -8.18
CA TYR A 80 1.07 -7.92 -6.83
C TYR A 80 -0.44 -7.66 -6.68
N HIS A 81 -1.00 -6.81 -7.53
CA HIS A 81 -2.40 -6.39 -7.42
C HIS A 81 -3.38 -7.51 -7.80
N GLU A 82 -3.06 -8.33 -8.78
CA GLU A 82 -3.87 -9.51 -9.09
C GLU A 82 -3.88 -10.49 -7.90
N ALA A 83 -2.72 -10.75 -7.28
CA ALA A 83 -2.63 -11.62 -6.11
C ALA A 83 -3.34 -11.01 -4.89
N LEU A 84 -3.27 -9.69 -4.69
CA LEU A 84 -3.92 -9.00 -3.59
C LEU A 84 -5.45 -9.04 -3.70
N VAL A 85 -6.01 -8.85 -4.90
CA VAL A 85 -7.44 -8.58 -5.09
C VAL A 85 -8.25 -9.83 -5.42
N HIS A 86 -7.83 -10.59 -6.41
CA HIS A 86 -8.70 -11.61 -7.01
C HIS A 86 -9.01 -12.82 -6.15
N PRO A 87 -8.14 -13.30 -5.22
CA PRO A 87 -8.47 -14.45 -4.37
C PRO A 87 -9.70 -14.25 -3.49
N ALA A 88 -9.91 -13.03 -2.97
CA ALA A 88 -11.07 -12.67 -2.18
C ALA A 88 -12.30 -12.38 -3.05
N MET A 89 -12.12 -11.53 -4.07
CA MET A 89 -13.20 -11.12 -4.96
C MET A 89 -13.84 -12.30 -5.68
N ALA A 90 -13.02 -13.21 -6.20
CA ALA A 90 -13.51 -14.38 -6.92
C ALA A 90 -14.14 -15.42 -5.97
N ALA A 91 -13.58 -15.61 -4.76
CA ALA A 91 -14.14 -16.52 -3.76
C ALA A 91 -15.50 -16.04 -3.23
N HIS A 92 -15.74 -14.74 -3.15
CA HIS A 92 -17.04 -14.17 -2.80
C HIS A 92 -18.10 -14.44 -3.89
N GLY A 93 -17.68 -14.45 -5.14
CA GLY A 93 -18.55 -14.81 -6.28
C GLY A 93 -19.47 -13.71 -6.82
N GLY A 94 -19.59 -12.57 -6.12
CA GLY A 94 -20.43 -11.44 -6.54
C GLY A 94 -20.39 -10.30 -5.56
N PRO A 95 -19.18 -9.75 -5.22
CA PRO A 95 -19.06 -8.64 -4.28
C PRO A 95 -19.67 -7.37 -4.88
N ARG A 96 -20.39 -6.63 -4.06
CA ARG A 96 -21.06 -5.38 -4.44
C ARG A 96 -20.41 -4.16 -3.79
N LYS A 97 -20.10 -4.26 -2.49
CA LYS A 97 -19.55 -3.17 -1.69
C LYS A 97 -18.15 -3.52 -1.23
N VAL A 98 -17.16 -2.78 -1.67
CA VAL A 98 -15.74 -3.08 -1.43
C VAL A 98 -15.06 -1.89 -0.77
N ALA A 99 -14.19 -2.16 0.22
CA ALA A 99 -13.29 -1.16 0.79
C ALA A 99 -11.85 -1.48 0.43
N VAL A 100 -11.06 -0.45 0.17
CA VAL A 100 -9.60 -0.52 0.03
C VAL A 100 -8.99 0.41 1.07
N LEU A 101 -8.15 -0.14 1.93
CA LEU A 101 -7.49 0.59 3.02
C LEU A 101 -6.01 0.74 2.66
N GLY A 102 -5.56 1.95 2.38
CA GLY A 102 -4.29 2.23 1.72
C GLY A 102 -4.38 2.11 0.20
N GLY A 103 -3.24 1.94 -0.48
CA GLY A 103 -3.21 1.77 -1.94
C GLY A 103 -3.67 3.02 -2.70
N GLY A 104 -3.21 4.20 -2.30
CA GLY A 104 -3.59 5.49 -2.88
C GLY A 104 -3.23 5.68 -4.37
N ASP A 105 -2.48 4.75 -4.96
CA ASP A 105 -2.25 4.64 -6.40
C ASP A 105 -3.45 4.08 -7.17
N ALA A 106 -4.43 3.48 -6.46
CA ALA A 106 -5.65 2.89 -6.98
C ALA A 106 -5.47 1.72 -7.95
N MET A 107 -4.31 1.04 -7.95
CA MET A 107 -4.10 -0.16 -8.76
C MET A 107 -4.98 -1.32 -8.27
N ALA A 108 -5.15 -1.48 -6.96
CA ALA A 108 -6.10 -2.45 -6.40
C ALA A 108 -7.54 -2.14 -6.82
N VAL A 109 -7.94 -0.86 -6.84
CA VAL A 109 -9.26 -0.43 -7.33
C VAL A 109 -9.46 -0.80 -8.80
N ARG A 110 -8.44 -0.67 -9.64
CA ARG A 110 -8.47 -1.11 -11.04
C ARG A 110 -8.81 -2.60 -11.17
N GLU A 111 -8.21 -3.44 -10.34
CA GLU A 111 -8.49 -4.87 -10.34
C GLU A 111 -9.90 -5.18 -9.82
N ILE A 112 -10.36 -4.48 -8.80
CA ILE A 112 -11.70 -4.63 -8.22
C ILE A 112 -12.78 -4.30 -9.27
N LEU A 113 -12.60 -3.26 -10.05
CA LEU A 113 -13.59 -2.82 -11.05
C LEU A 113 -13.69 -3.74 -12.27
N LYS A 114 -12.86 -4.78 -12.39
CA LYS A 114 -13.04 -5.87 -13.36
C LYS A 114 -14.25 -6.75 -13.03
N TYR A 115 -14.83 -6.64 -11.85
CA TYR A 115 -16.02 -7.38 -11.42
C TYR A 115 -17.29 -6.54 -11.68
N PRO A 116 -18.16 -6.96 -12.62
CA PRO A 116 -19.38 -6.19 -12.95
C PRO A 116 -20.37 -6.09 -11.78
N SER A 117 -20.26 -6.98 -10.80
CA SER A 117 -21.12 -6.95 -9.59
C SER A 117 -20.82 -5.79 -8.67
N VAL A 118 -19.64 -5.15 -8.76
CA VAL A 118 -19.22 -4.07 -7.88
C VAL A 118 -20.04 -2.81 -8.15
N GLU A 119 -20.75 -2.37 -7.11
CA GLU A 119 -21.59 -1.17 -7.12
C GLU A 119 -20.89 0.03 -6.50
N SER A 120 -20.04 -0.22 -5.49
CA SER A 120 -19.29 0.84 -4.81
C SER A 120 -17.94 0.35 -4.31
N VAL A 121 -16.95 1.22 -4.43
CA VAL A 121 -15.61 1.06 -3.85
C VAL A 121 -15.30 2.27 -3.00
N THR A 122 -14.96 2.07 -1.71
CA THR A 122 -14.45 3.12 -0.84
C THR A 122 -12.94 2.95 -0.70
N LEU A 123 -12.18 3.89 -1.23
CA LEU A 123 -10.72 3.96 -1.08
C LEU A 123 -10.38 4.89 0.08
N VAL A 124 -9.82 4.33 1.16
CA VAL A 124 -9.40 5.07 2.34
C VAL A 124 -7.88 5.21 2.33
N GLU A 125 -7.40 6.40 2.02
CA GLU A 125 -5.97 6.72 1.91
C GLU A 125 -5.59 7.88 2.82
N LEU A 126 -4.53 7.70 3.61
CA LEU A 126 -4.08 8.70 4.57
C LEU A 126 -3.58 9.97 3.88
N ASP A 127 -2.83 9.80 2.79
CA ASP A 127 -2.12 10.90 2.11
C ASP A 127 -2.88 11.39 0.86
N PRO A 128 -3.55 12.56 0.92
CA PRO A 128 -4.24 13.12 -0.24
C PRO A 128 -3.29 13.44 -1.41
N ALA A 129 -1.98 13.60 -1.15
CA ALA A 129 -1.01 13.81 -2.22
C ALA A 129 -0.89 12.59 -3.13
N MET A 130 -1.04 11.37 -2.58
CA MET A 130 -1.06 10.13 -3.37
C MET A 130 -2.27 10.07 -4.29
N THR A 131 -3.47 10.18 -3.74
CA THR A 131 -4.71 10.09 -4.53
C THR A 131 -4.82 11.20 -5.56
N THR A 132 -4.36 12.42 -5.24
CA THR A 132 -4.31 13.54 -6.19
C THR A 132 -3.31 13.28 -7.32
N LEU A 133 -2.11 12.79 -6.98
CA LEU A 133 -1.08 12.46 -7.98
C LEU A 133 -1.58 11.43 -8.99
N PHE A 134 -2.17 10.33 -8.51
CA PHE A 134 -2.64 9.24 -9.35
C PHE A 134 -3.98 9.50 -10.06
N ARG A 135 -4.71 10.55 -9.66
CA ARG A 135 -5.91 11.01 -10.36
C ARG A 135 -5.58 12.03 -11.46
N ASP A 136 -4.62 12.94 -11.19
CA ASP A 136 -4.45 14.15 -12.00
C ASP A 136 -3.21 14.09 -12.92
N ASN A 137 -2.19 13.29 -12.60
CA ASN A 137 -1.08 13.06 -13.52
C ASN A 137 -1.51 12.09 -14.65
N PRO A 138 -1.51 12.52 -15.94
CA PRO A 138 -2.04 11.71 -17.03
C PRO A 138 -1.36 10.36 -17.20
N GLN A 139 -0.04 10.29 -17.01
CA GLN A 139 0.72 9.04 -17.16
C GLN A 139 0.42 8.05 -16.01
N LEU A 140 0.32 8.53 -14.78
CA LEU A 140 0.01 7.70 -13.63
C LEU A 140 -1.47 7.29 -13.58
N ALA A 141 -2.37 8.21 -13.92
CA ALA A 141 -3.80 7.91 -14.05
C ALA A 141 -4.08 6.85 -15.13
N GLN A 142 -3.27 6.82 -16.21
CA GLN A 142 -3.36 5.76 -17.21
C GLN A 142 -2.99 4.39 -16.64
N LEU A 143 -2.04 4.31 -15.70
CA LEU A 143 -1.64 3.05 -15.07
C LEU A 143 -2.77 2.42 -14.26
N ASN A 144 -3.55 3.22 -13.54
CA ASN A 144 -4.70 2.73 -12.80
C ASN A 144 -6.01 2.70 -13.62
N GLY A 145 -5.95 2.99 -14.94
CA GLY A 145 -7.13 2.98 -15.80
C GLY A 145 -8.12 4.11 -15.50
N HIS A 146 -7.68 5.23 -14.94
CA HIS A 146 -8.48 6.40 -14.57
C HIS A 146 -9.59 6.09 -13.55
N VAL A 147 -9.47 5.02 -12.77
CA VAL A 147 -10.52 4.54 -11.85
C VAL A 147 -10.86 5.51 -10.73
N LEU A 148 -9.97 6.43 -10.37
CA LEU A 148 -10.27 7.49 -9.39
C LEU A 148 -11.29 8.52 -9.89
N ARG A 149 -11.74 8.41 -11.15
CA ARG A 149 -12.83 9.20 -11.75
C ARG A 149 -14.08 8.37 -12.03
N ASP A 150 -14.06 7.07 -11.73
CA ASP A 150 -15.24 6.20 -11.88
C ASP A 150 -16.29 6.59 -10.82
N PRO A 151 -17.57 6.77 -11.19
CA PRO A 151 -18.62 7.18 -10.26
C PRO A 151 -18.88 6.19 -9.13
N ARG A 152 -18.45 4.95 -9.26
CA ARG A 152 -18.52 3.93 -8.20
C ARG A 152 -17.43 4.09 -7.13
N VAL A 153 -16.40 4.91 -7.38
CA VAL A 153 -15.24 5.05 -6.50
C VAL A 153 -15.36 6.31 -5.66
N MET A 154 -15.41 6.12 -4.35
CA MET A 154 -15.36 7.19 -3.35
C MET A 154 -13.99 7.19 -2.68
N VAL A 155 -13.27 8.31 -2.76
CA VAL A 155 -11.99 8.51 -2.08
C VAL A 155 -12.22 9.24 -0.76
N VAL A 156 -11.70 8.67 0.33
CA VAL A 156 -11.75 9.24 1.68
C VAL A 156 -10.31 9.39 2.18
N ASN A 157 -9.82 10.63 2.29
CA ASN A 157 -8.49 10.90 2.79
C ASN A 157 -8.51 11.04 4.32
N THR A 158 -8.19 9.95 5.01
CA THR A 158 -8.16 9.87 6.48
C THR A 158 -7.35 8.66 6.96
N ASP A 159 -7.07 8.61 8.26
CA ASP A 159 -6.48 7.43 8.91
C ASP A 159 -7.47 6.26 8.90
N ALA A 160 -7.05 5.13 8.32
CA ALA A 160 -7.91 3.94 8.17
C ALA A 160 -8.36 3.35 9.51
N PHE A 161 -7.52 3.45 10.57
CA PHE A 161 -7.90 2.99 11.90
C PHE A 161 -9.05 3.83 12.46
N GLN A 162 -8.95 5.15 12.37
CA GLN A 162 -10.00 6.07 12.82
C GLN A 162 -11.27 5.91 11.98
N TRP A 163 -11.12 5.72 10.67
CA TRP A 163 -12.25 5.52 9.77
C TRP A 163 -13.07 4.27 10.13
N LEU A 164 -12.39 3.13 10.37
CA LEU A 164 -13.04 1.91 10.85
C LEU A 164 -13.64 2.10 12.26
N GLN A 165 -12.98 2.84 13.15
CA GLN A 165 -13.47 3.05 14.51
C GLN A 165 -14.77 3.88 14.54
N GLN A 166 -14.92 4.83 13.63
CA GLN A 166 -16.07 5.74 13.56
C GLN A 166 -17.19 5.23 12.64
N GLY A 167 -16.87 4.32 11.72
CA GLY A 167 -17.80 3.78 10.75
C GLY A 167 -18.68 2.67 11.31
N SER A 168 -19.76 2.40 10.57
CA SER A 168 -20.68 1.27 10.83
C SER A 168 -20.99 0.46 9.57
N ASP A 169 -20.47 0.87 8.44
CA ASP A 169 -20.65 0.17 7.15
C ASP A 169 -20.06 -1.22 7.16
N THR A 170 -20.66 -2.15 6.42
CA THR A 170 -20.11 -3.49 6.17
C THR A 170 -19.81 -3.66 4.70
N PHE A 171 -18.76 -4.45 4.40
CA PHE A 171 -18.23 -4.66 3.06
C PHE A 171 -18.17 -6.15 2.73
N ASP A 172 -18.43 -6.49 1.48
CA ASP A 172 -18.29 -7.84 0.96
C ASP A 172 -16.82 -8.24 0.85
N VAL A 173 -15.97 -7.27 0.46
CA VAL A 173 -14.52 -7.46 0.43
C VAL A 173 -13.83 -6.23 1.01
N ILE A 174 -12.80 -6.45 1.84
CA ILE A 174 -11.91 -5.41 2.34
C ILE A 174 -10.49 -5.76 1.88
N VAL A 175 -9.87 -4.87 1.12
CA VAL A 175 -8.47 -5.00 0.70
C VAL A 175 -7.62 -4.10 1.58
N VAL A 176 -6.61 -4.65 2.24
CA VAL A 176 -5.67 -3.92 3.11
C VAL A 176 -4.31 -3.86 2.41
N ASP A 177 -3.96 -2.68 1.93
CA ASP A 177 -2.78 -2.41 1.11
C ASP A 177 -1.90 -1.32 1.77
N PHE A 178 -1.39 -1.64 2.96
CA PHE A 178 -0.51 -0.75 3.71
C PHE A 178 0.96 -1.07 3.46
N PRO A 179 1.87 -0.10 3.60
CA PRO A 179 3.30 -0.38 3.67
C PRO A 179 3.65 -1.30 4.85
N ASP A 180 4.78 -2.00 4.74
CA ASP A 180 5.32 -2.80 5.84
C ASP A 180 5.50 -1.97 7.13
N PRO A 181 5.26 -2.54 8.32
CA PRO A 181 5.31 -1.84 9.59
C PRO A 181 6.75 -1.47 10.00
N THR A 182 7.31 -0.42 9.40
CA THR A 182 8.65 0.09 9.66
C THR A 182 8.72 1.05 10.85
N ASN A 183 7.58 1.52 11.34
CA ASN A 183 7.47 2.44 12.47
C ASN A 183 6.16 2.21 13.24
N PHE A 184 6.04 2.84 14.41
CA PHE A 184 4.87 2.70 15.29
C PHE A 184 3.56 3.14 14.63
N SER A 185 3.59 4.21 13.83
CA SER A 185 2.39 4.76 13.17
C SER A 185 1.77 3.78 12.17
N ILE A 186 2.59 3.00 11.47
CA ILE A 186 2.13 1.93 10.58
C ILE A 186 1.86 0.66 11.38
N GLY A 187 2.68 0.36 12.39
CA GLY A 187 2.56 -0.84 13.22
C GLY A 187 1.19 -0.99 13.89
N LYS A 188 0.50 0.11 14.24
CA LYS A 188 -0.86 0.07 14.80
C LYS A 188 -1.88 -0.58 13.87
N LEU A 189 -1.65 -0.55 12.54
CA LEU A 189 -2.50 -1.13 11.51
C LEU A 189 -2.34 -2.66 11.36
N TYR A 190 -1.41 -3.26 12.13
CA TYR A 190 -1.14 -4.69 12.16
C TYR A 190 -1.42 -5.32 13.53
N THR A 191 -2.24 -4.64 14.34
CA THR A 191 -2.60 -5.08 15.70
C THR A 191 -3.92 -5.83 15.72
N ASN A 192 -4.14 -6.63 16.78
CA ASN A 192 -5.43 -7.25 17.03
C ASN A 192 -6.57 -6.22 17.16
N SER A 193 -6.32 -5.04 17.72
CA SER A 193 -7.30 -3.95 17.77
C SER A 193 -7.75 -3.51 16.38
N PHE A 194 -6.82 -3.40 15.42
CA PHE A 194 -7.14 -3.08 14.03
C PHE A 194 -7.93 -4.20 13.36
N TYR A 195 -7.49 -5.45 13.50
CA TYR A 195 -8.19 -6.58 12.89
C TYR A 195 -9.54 -6.88 13.52
N ALA A 196 -9.75 -6.55 14.80
CA ALA A 196 -11.08 -6.59 15.41
C ALA A 196 -12.04 -5.53 14.83
N LEU A 197 -11.54 -4.34 14.50
CA LEU A 197 -12.32 -3.34 13.77
C LEU A 197 -12.62 -3.83 12.34
N LEU A 198 -11.64 -4.35 11.64
CA LEU A 198 -11.81 -4.91 10.30
C LEU A 198 -12.87 -6.03 10.31
N GLU A 199 -12.84 -6.93 11.30
CA GLU A 199 -13.82 -8.02 11.47
C GLU A 199 -15.25 -7.47 11.60
N LYS A 200 -15.47 -6.40 12.36
CA LYS A 200 -16.80 -5.76 12.53
C LYS A 200 -17.34 -5.20 11.22
N HIS A 201 -16.47 -4.71 10.34
CA HIS A 201 -16.84 -4.16 9.04
C HIS A 201 -16.94 -5.18 7.92
N LEU A 202 -16.66 -6.45 8.21
CA LEU A 202 -16.75 -7.52 7.23
C LEU A 202 -18.18 -8.09 7.21
N ALA A 203 -18.79 -8.18 6.04
CA ALA A 203 -20.07 -8.84 5.86
C ALA A 203 -20.00 -10.31 6.32
N ALA A 204 -21.12 -10.94 6.64
CA ALA A 204 -21.17 -12.32 7.16
C ALA A 204 -20.51 -13.35 6.23
N SER A 205 -20.58 -13.13 4.91
CA SER A 205 -19.91 -13.94 3.87
C SER A 205 -18.66 -13.26 3.29
N GLY A 206 -18.24 -12.14 3.90
CA GLY A 206 -17.19 -11.30 3.37
C GLY A 206 -15.78 -11.87 3.57
N TYR A 207 -14.86 -11.34 2.78
CA TYR A 207 -13.43 -11.64 2.82
C TYR A 207 -12.61 -10.38 3.01
N ALA A 208 -11.56 -10.44 3.82
CA ALA A 208 -10.51 -9.44 3.81
C ALA A 208 -9.22 -10.04 3.23
N VAL A 209 -8.47 -9.25 2.48
CA VAL A 209 -7.10 -9.59 2.07
C VAL A 209 -6.15 -8.56 2.64
N ILE A 210 -5.11 -9.04 3.29
CA ILE A 210 -4.11 -8.22 3.94
C ILE A 210 -2.78 -8.49 3.23
N GLN A 211 -2.19 -7.45 2.61
CA GLN A 211 -0.80 -7.52 2.22
C GLN A 211 0.06 -7.67 3.48
N THR A 212 1.08 -8.51 3.38
CA THR A 212 2.06 -8.72 4.43
C THR A 212 3.44 -8.74 3.83
N THR A 213 4.45 -8.79 4.68
CA THR A 213 5.82 -8.89 4.21
C THR A 213 6.14 -10.26 3.58
N SER A 214 7.37 -10.42 3.09
CA SER A 214 7.83 -11.67 2.49
C SER A 214 7.84 -12.84 3.49
N PRO A 215 7.18 -13.99 3.19
CA PRO A 215 7.22 -15.18 4.02
C PRO A 215 8.60 -15.85 4.05
N LEU A 216 9.51 -15.51 3.10
CA LEU A 216 10.87 -16.03 3.05
C LEU A 216 11.86 -15.14 3.80
N VAL A 217 11.78 -13.82 3.59
CA VAL A 217 12.75 -12.85 4.14
C VAL A 217 12.39 -12.43 5.55
N ALA A 218 11.10 -12.14 5.82
CA ALA A 218 10.60 -11.69 7.11
C ALA A 218 9.58 -12.68 7.70
N ARG A 219 9.94 -13.94 7.70
CA ARG A 219 9.09 -15.06 8.07
C ARG A 219 8.37 -14.90 9.41
N GLN A 220 9.09 -14.44 10.45
CA GLN A 220 8.50 -14.25 11.76
C GLN A 220 7.39 -13.17 11.72
N SER A 221 7.63 -12.06 11.05
CA SER A 221 6.64 -10.99 10.88
C SER A 221 5.42 -11.48 10.13
N PHE A 222 5.62 -12.23 9.03
CA PHE A 222 4.54 -12.82 8.25
C PHE A 222 3.62 -13.71 9.11
N TRP A 223 4.18 -14.67 9.84
CA TRP A 223 3.40 -15.57 10.69
C TRP A 223 2.80 -14.88 11.91
N THR A 224 3.41 -13.79 12.39
CA THR A 224 2.82 -12.95 13.44
C THR A 224 1.54 -12.29 12.93
N VAL A 225 1.51 -11.79 11.69
CA VAL A 225 0.28 -11.25 11.09
C VAL A 225 -0.80 -12.33 11.00
N VAL A 226 -0.47 -13.53 10.54
CA VAL A 226 -1.42 -14.67 10.49
C VAL A 226 -2.03 -14.92 11.86
N ALA A 227 -1.18 -15.09 12.89
CA ALA A 227 -1.63 -15.37 14.26
C ALA A 227 -2.46 -14.19 14.84
N THR A 228 -2.12 -12.95 14.49
CA THR A 228 -2.87 -11.77 14.95
C THR A 228 -4.26 -11.70 14.32
N VAL A 229 -4.40 -12.06 13.05
CA VAL A 229 -5.70 -12.20 12.38
C VAL A 229 -6.54 -13.31 13.02
N GLU A 230 -5.93 -14.45 13.32
CA GLU A 230 -6.63 -15.57 14.00
C GLU A 230 -7.06 -15.19 15.42
N SER A 231 -6.29 -14.36 16.12
CA SER A 231 -6.60 -13.95 17.51
C SER A 231 -7.90 -13.17 17.65
N VAL A 232 -8.45 -12.64 16.57
CA VAL A 232 -9.74 -11.92 16.57
C VAL A 232 -10.91 -12.78 16.07
N GLY A 233 -10.71 -14.10 15.94
CA GLY A 233 -11.76 -15.05 15.55
C GLY A 233 -11.96 -15.22 14.04
N LEU A 234 -11.09 -14.66 13.22
CA LEU A 234 -11.10 -14.90 11.78
C LEU A 234 -10.27 -16.15 11.43
N THR A 235 -10.69 -16.85 10.40
CA THR A 235 -9.86 -17.88 9.76
C THR A 235 -8.87 -17.19 8.82
N ALA A 236 -7.58 -17.40 9.04
CA ALA A 236 -6.53 -16.89 8.18
C ALA A 236 -6.07 -17.95 7.17
N THR A 237 -6.00 -17.58 5.90
CA THR A 237 -5.44 -18.40 4.82
C THR A 237 -4.26 -17.67 4.21
N PRO A 238 -3.02 -17.99 4.62
CA PRO A 238 -1.82 -17.35 4.09
C PRO A 238 -1.48 -17.90 2.71
N TYR A 239 -1.00 -17.03 1.82
CA TYR A 239 -0.47 -17.38 0.49
C TYR A 239 0.59 -16.37 0.07
N HIS A 240 1.25 -16.62 -1.05
CA HIS A 240 2.27 -15.73 -1.59
C HIS A 240 2.22 -15.68 -3.12
N ALA A 241 2.86 -14.68 -3.69
CA ALA A 241 3.09 -14.53 -5.12
C ALA A 241 4.49 -14.01 -5.39
N HIS A 242 5.10 -14.48 -6.47
CA HIS A 242 6.39 -13.97 -6.91
C HIS A 242 6.21 -12.68 -7.71
N VAL A 243 6.70 -11.57 -7.16
CA VAL A 243 6.74 -10.25 -7.80
C VAL A 243 8.21 -9.90 -8.05
N PRO A 244 8.72 -9.91 -9.29
CA PRO A 244 10.17 -9.76 -9.57
C PRO A 244 10.83 -8.55 -8.92
N SER A 245 10.10 -7.45 -8.73
CA SER A 245 10.61 -6.24 -8.06
C SER A 245 10.72 -6.37 -6.53
N PHE A 246 9.99 -7.31 -5.91
CA PHE A 246 9.93 -7.51 -4.45
C PHE A 246 10.39 -8.89 -4.00
N GLY A 247 10.44 -9.87 -4.90
CA GLY A 247 10.63 -11.28 -4.57
C GLY A 247 9.33 -11.99 -4.20
N GLU A 248 9.40 -12.96 -3.28
CA GLU A 248 8.20 -13.65 -2.77
C GLU A 248 7.46 -12.74 -1.80
N TRP A 249 6.26 -12.32 -2.18
CA TRP A 249 5.43 -11.41 -1.39
C TRP A 249 4.25 -12.14 -0.78
N GLY A 250 3.98 -11.86 0.49
CA GLY A 250 2.99 -12.57 1.27
C GLY A 250 1.65 -11.85 1.38
N TYR A 251 0.60 -12.63 1.49
CA TYR A 251 -0.76 -12.16 1.69
C TYR A 251 -1.48 -13.07 2.71
N VAL A 252 -2.42 -12.51 3.43
CA VAL A 252 -3.33 -13.26 4.31
C VAL A 252 -4.76 -12.96 3.91
N LEU A 253 -5.47 -13.98 3.50
CA LEU A 253 -6.91 -13.91 3.30
C LEU A 253 -7.59 -14.26 4.61
N ALA A 254 -8.46 -13.37 5.09
CA ALA A 254 -9.16 -13.49 6.36
C ALA A 254 -10.67 -13.50 6.14
N SER A 255 -11.38 -14.40 6.85
CA SER A 255 -12.83 -14.52 6.76
C SER A 255 -13.39 -15.24 7.99
N ARG A 256 -14.72 -15.14 8.22
CA ARG A 256 -15.38 -15.90 9.28
C ARG A 256 -15.50 -17.40 8.99
N ARG A 257 -15.31 -17.80 7.74
CA ARG A 257 -15.39 -19.20 7.29
C ARG A 257 -14.12 -19.57 6.54
N PRO A 258 -13.71 -20.83 6.50
CA PRO A 258 -12.58 -21.25 5.69
C PRO A 258 -12.73 -20.79 4.24
N TRP A 259 -11.66 -20.24 3.70
CA TRP A 259 -11.60 -19.82 2.30
C TRP A 259 -11.78 -21.03 1.37
N ARG A 260 -12.53 -20.82 0.31
CA ARG A 260 -12.72 -21.82 -0.73
C ARG A 260 -12.11 -21.32 -2.02
N MET A 261 -11.38 -22.19 -2.71
CA MET A 261 -10.84 -21.91 -4.02
C MET A 261 -11.97 -21.46 -4.94
N PRO A 262 -11.87 -20.32 -5.61
CA PRO A 262 -12.87 -19.88 -6.59
C PRO A 262 -12.89 -20.82 -7.80
N GLU A 263 -14.04 -20.99 -8.43
CA GLU A 263 -14.19 -21.81 -9.62
C GLU A 263 -13.65 -21.10 -10.88
N ARG A 264 -13.64 -19.78 -10.89
CA ARG A 264 -13.20 -18.95 -12.01
C ARG A 264 -12.62 -17.62 -11.54
N LEU A 265 -11.72 -17.09 -12.36
CA LEU A 265 -11.19 -15.73 -12.26
C LEU A 265 -11.80 -14.87 -13.38
N PRO A 266 -11.83 -13.54 -13.24
CA PRO A 266 -12.26 -12.66 -14.32
C PRO A 266 -11.32 -12.78 -15.52
N PRO A 267 -11.79 -12.44 -16.74
CA PRO A 267 -10.95 -12.44 -17.94
C PRO A 267 -9.87 -11.35 -17.84
N GLY A 268 -8.79 -11.54 -18.62
CA GLY A 268 -7.73 -10.53 -18.74
C GLY A 268 -6.70 -10.56 -17.62
N MET A 269 -6.59 -11.65 -16.86
CA MET A 269 -5.48 -11.87 -15.93
C MET A 269 -4.16 -12.02 -16.69
N ARG A 270 -3.13 -11.35 -16.21
CA ARG A 270 -1.79 -11.38 -16.81
C ARG A 270 -0.86 -12.36 -16.08
N PHE A 271 -1.18 -12.66 -14.84
CA PHE A 271 -0.35 -13.49 -13.96
C PHE A 271 -1.16 -14.57 -13.25
N LEU A 272 -2.24 -14.18 -12.58
CA LEU A 272 -2.96 -15.07 -11.70
C LEU A 272 -3.74 -16.13 -12.47
N SER A 273 -3.61 -17.37 -12.02
CA SER A 273 -4.40 -18.50 -12.51
C SER A 273 -4.88 -19.35 -11.33
N LEU A 274 -5.95 -20.13 -11.50
CA LEU A 274 -6.44 -20.98 -10.42
C LEU A 274 -5.37 -21.92 -9.85
N PRO A 275 -4.52 -22.57 -10.67
CA PRO A 275 -3.45 -23.42 -10.15
C PRO A 275 -2.36 -22.65 -9.37
N SER A 276 -2.24 -21.34 -9.54
CA SER A 276 -1.24 -20.51 -8.87
C SER A 276 -1.67 -19.99 -7.49
N LEU A 277 -2.82 -20.42 -6.99
CA LEU A 277 -3.42 -19.99 -5.72
C LEU A 277 -3.37 -21.04 -4.57
N PRO A 278 -2.36 -21.91 -4.45
CA PRO A 278 -2.33 -22.82 -3.31
C PRO A 278 -2.08 -22.04 -2.02
N PRO A 279 -2.85 -22.31 -0.95
CA PRO A 279 -2.59 -21.74 0.35
C PRO A 279 -1.24 -22.25 0.89
N LEU A 280 -0.50 -21.36 1.58
CA LEU A 280 0.67 -21.78 2.34
C LEU A 280 0.26 -22.64 3.54
N SER A 281 0.88 -23.80 3.67
CA SER A 281 0.71 -24.62 4.88
C SER A 281 1.66 -24.12 5.99
N PRO A 282 1.19 -23.95 7.24
CA PRO A 282 2.05 -23.64 8.38
C PRO A 282 3.14 -24.70 8.63
N ARG A 283 2.95 -25.91 8.12
CA ARG A 283 3.80 -27.08 8.36
C ARG A 283 4.83 -27.34 7.26
N SER A 284 4.85 -26.55 6.20
CA SER A 284 5.89 -26.66 5.15
C SER A 284 7.14 -25.84 5.56
N THR A 285 7.78 -26.26 6.64
CA THR A 285 9.02 -25.64 7.16
C THR A 285 10.14 -26.63 7.11
#